data_b5041c14b9097185a271d0b19c0f15ed
#
_entry.id   b5041c14b9097185a271d0b19c0f15ed
#
_cell.length_a   1.000
_cell.length_b   1.000
_cell.length_c   1.000
_cell.angle_alpha   90.00
_cell.angle_beta   90.00
_cell.angle_gamma   90.00
#
_symmetry.space_group_name_H-M   'P 1'
#
loop_
_entity.id
_entity.type
_entity.pdbx_description
1 polymer ?
#
loop_
_entity_poly.entity_id
_entity_poly.type
_entity_poly.pdbx_seq_one_letter_code
_entity_poly.pdbx_strand_id
1 'polypeptide(L)'
;MLWFERPFLAVLRHEYSQAMRFTEDESAEVMPAAPVAPCQLYVHVPFCEVLCPFCSFHRVRYNPAKTGRYFAALRREIRLYHEKGFRFSDVYVGGGTPTVNADELIATLELVRSLSPVRAVSIETNPNHLDPDDLRRYRDAGVTRLSVGVQSFDDGLLAGMDRLEKYGSSEVIRSRLAAVQGIFPTLNVDMIFNLPGQTLAMLEHDLDVLQALRVDQVSFYPLMTAPTARHKMEKSMGLSDPKLRHPMYERILQRLLGEYQASSAWCFSRNQGMFDEYIIDQNDYVGVGSGAFSYVGGAYYSTTFSLNHYCRRIEGGQSGITKRRPVGIRE
;
A
#
# COMPACT_ATOMS: atom_id res chain seq x y z
N MET A 1 7.23 -1.32 31.83
CA MET A 1 8.37 -1.53 30.90
C MET A 1 9.54 -2.03 31.72
N LEU A 2 9.96 -3.27 31.49
CA LEU A 2 11.01 -3.92 32.30
C LEU A 2 12.35 -3.23 32.00
N TRP A 3 13.22 -3.14 33.00
CA TRP A 3 14.49 -2.37 32.95
C TRP A 3 15.43 -2.79 31.80
N PHE A 4 15.36 -4.05 31.34
CA PHE A 4 16.15 -4.60 30.23
C PHE A 4 15.52 -4.40 28.82
N GLU A 5 14.27 -3.95 28.72
CA GLU A 5 13.61 -3.72 27.42
C GLU A 5 14.24 -2.58 26.61
N ARG A 6 14.63 -1.49 27.28
CA ARG A 6 15.25 -0.33 26.61
C ARG A 6 16.58 -0.65 25.92
N PRO A 7 17.56 -1.28 26.59
CA PRO A 7 18.81 -1.66 25.93
C PRO A 7 18.58 -2.71 24.83
N PHE A 8 17.72 -3.68 25.04
CA PHE A 8 17.37 -4.69 24.01
C PHE A 8 16.74 -4.05 22.77
N LEU A 9 15.77 -3.14 22.95
CA LEU A 9 15.19 -2.40 21.84
C LEU A 9 16.20 -1.47 21.16
N ALA A 10 17.16 -0.92 21.86
CA ALA A 10 18.21 -0.11 21.26
C ALA A 10 19.15 -0.94 20.39
N VAL A 11 19.52 -2.15 20.84
CA VAL A 11 20.29 -3.12 20.04
C VAL A 11 19.51 -3.54 18.83
N LEU A 12 18.25 -3.96 18.97
CA LEU A 12 17.39 -4.32 17.85
C LEU A 12 17.25 -3.19 16.82
N ARG A 13 17.06 -1.96 17.30
CA ARG A 13 16.99 -0.78 16.40
C ARG A 13 18.31 -0.52 15.68
N HIS A 14 19.43 -0.73 16.35
CA HIS A 14 20.76 -0.58 15.76
C HIS A 14 20.97 -1.66 14.69
N GLU A 15 20.76 -2.92 15.01
CA GLU A 15 20.85 -4.05 14.08
C GLU A 15 19.91 -3.85 12.89
N TYR A 16 18.64 -3.50 13.13
CA TYR A 16 17.68 -3.20 12.08
C TYR A 16 18.12 -2.02 11.19
N SER A 17 18.71 -0.96 11.77
CA SER A 17 19.22 0.16 10.99
C SER A 17 20.44 -0.20 10.13
N GLN A 18 21.28 -1.13 10.58
CA GLN A 18 22.38 -1.69 9.77
C GLN A 18 21.82 -2.65 8.71
N ALA A 19 20.83 -3.46 9.12
CA ALA A 19 20.14 -4.41 8.27
C ALA A 19 19.45 -3.75 7.07
N MET A 20 19.04 -2.48 7.15
CA MET A 20 18.38 -1.73 6.07
C MET A 20 19.32 -0.82 5.27
N ARG A 21 20.63 -1.06 5.31
CA ARG A 21 21.58 -0.30 4.49
C ARG A 21 21.70 -0.87 3.09
N PHE A 22 21.22 -0.11 2.13
CA PHE A 22 21.37 -0.42 0.71
C PHE A 22 22.68 0.15 0.16
N THR A 23 23.33 -0.60 -0.71
CA THR A 23 24.42 -0.06 -1.56
C THR A 23 23.83 0.48 -2.86
N GLU A 24 24.35 1.60 -3.34
CA GLU A 24 23.99 2.12 -4.65
C GLU A 24 24.57 1.19 -5.73
N ASP A 25 23.72 0.83 -6.68
CA ASP A 25 24.09 0.00 -7.83
C ASP A 25 23.23 0.42 -9.02
N GLU A 26 23.81 1.26 -9.86
CA GLU A 26 23.17 1.78 -11.06
C GLU A 26 23.58 1.02 -12.32
N SER A 27 24.28 -0.10 -12.19
CA SER A 27 24.67 -0.93 -13.34
C SER A 27 23.44 -1.46 -14.09
N ALA A 28 23.59 -1.67 -15.38
CA ALA A 28 22.51 -2.23 -16.21
C ALA A 28 22.20 -3.70 -15.85
N GLU A 29 23.11 -4.37 -15.14
CA GLU A 29 23.04 -5.79 -14.78
C GLU A 29 22.42 -6.06 -13.41
N VAL A 30 21.92 -5.01 -12.73
CA VAL A 30 21.43 -5.11 -11.34
C VAL A 30 20.12 -5.91 -11.17
N MET A 31 19.45 -6.22 -12.27
CA MET A 31 18.21 -7.03 -12.21
C MET A 31 18.49 -8.43 -11.65
N PRO A 32 17.67 -8.93 -10.70
CA PRO A 32 17.79 -10.28 -10.21
C PRO A 32 17.52 -11.33 -11.30
N ALA A 33 18.02 -12.55 -11.10
CA ALA A 33 17.60 -13.70 -11.89
C ALA A 33 16.13 -14.05 -11.58
N ALA A 34 15.40 -14.50 -12.59
CA ALA A 34 14.02 -14.94 -12.41
C ALA A 34 13.95 -16.16 -11.49
N PRO A 35 13.01 -16.20 -10.51
CA PRO A 35 12.77 -17.38 -9.71
C PRO A 35 12.13 -18.49 -10.57
N VAL A 36 12.27 -19.74 -10.13
CA VAL A 36 11.69 -20.90 -10.83
C VAL A 36 10.17 -20.87 -10.81
N ALA A 37 9.58 -20.52 -9.68
CA ALA A 37 8.13 -20.36 -9.52
C ALA A 37 7.68 -18.94 -9.86
N PRO A 38 6.44 -18.75 -10.32
CA PRO A 38 5.86 -17.43 -10.43
C PRO A 38 5.88 -16.71 -9.08
N CYS A 39 6.25 -15.42 -9.09
CA CYS A 39 6.32 -14.58 -7.89
C CYS A 39 5.22 -13.51 -7.91
N GLN A 40 5.13 -12.74 -6.83
CA GLN A 40 4.20 -11.63 -6.76
C GLN A 40 4.77 -10.39 -7.47
N LEU A 41 3.90 -9.61 -8.12
CA LEU A 41 4.21 -8.31 -8.68
C LEU A 41 3.60 -7.20 -7.83
N TYR A 42 4.44 -6.32 -7.29
CA TYR A 42 4.03 -5.05 -6.73
C TYR A 42 4.22 -3.93 -7.75
N VAL A 43 3.16 -3.21 -8.04
CA VAL A 43 3.16 -2.07 -8.97
C VAL A 43 2.99 -0.78 -8.18
N HIS A 44 4.02 0.06 -8.15
CA HIS A 44 3.97 1.33 -7.44
C HIS A 44 3.48 2.46 -8.35
N VAL A 45 2.35 3.07 -7.98
CA VAL A 45 1.79 4.26 -8.66
C VAL A 45 1.86 5.45 -7.69
N PRO A 46 2.84 6.35 -7.83
CA PRO A 46 3.14 7.36 -6.80
C PRO A 46 2.24 8.59 -6.82
N PHE A 47 1.23 8.65 -7.68
CA PHE A 47 0.42 9.85 -7.86
C PHE A 47 -0.72 9.95 -6.86
N CYS A 48 -0.86 11.14 -6.24
CA CYS A 48 -2.01 11.49 -5.39
C CYS A 48 -2.54 12.87 -5.75
N GLU A 49 -3.86 13.03 -5.73
CA GLU A 49 -4.48 14.34 -5.91
C GLU A 49 -4.25 15.25 -4.70
N VAL A 50 -4.20 14.68 -3.49
CA VAL A 50 -3.87 15.35 -2.22
C VAL A 50 -2.71 14.63 -1.55
N LEU A 51 -1.77 15.39 -0.97
CA LEU A 51 -0.64 14.86 -0.23
C LEU A 51 -0.91 14.94 1.27
N CYS A 52 -1.61 13.94 1.81
CA CYS A 52 -1.97 13.88 3.23
C CYS A 52 -0.74 14.02 4.14
N PRO A 53 -0.79 14.84 5.21
CA PRO A 53 0.38 15.14 6.05
C PRO A 53 0.96 13.93 6.78
N PHE A 54 0.14 12.94 7.12
CA PHE A 54 0.54 11.73 7.86
C PHE A 54 1.23 10.67 7.00
N CYS A 55 1.04 10.72 5.67
CA CYS A 55 1.45 9.61 4.79
C CYS A 55 2.97 9.57 4.60
N SER A 56 3.55 8.41 4.85
CA SER A 56 4.99 8.13 4.78
C SER A 56 5.44 7.47 3.48
N PHE A 57 4.50 7.11 2.59
CA PHE A 57 4.81 6.47 1.32
C PHE A 57 5.45 7.43 0.32
N HIS A 58 6.19 6.87 -0.65
CA HIS A 58 6.68 7.63 -1.80
C HIS A 58 5.51 8.07 -2.68
N ARG A 59 5.25 9.36 -2.73
CA ARG A 59 4.16 9.95 -3.50
C ARG A 59 4.47 11.34 -4.01
N VAL A 60 3.85 11.68 -5.12
CA VAL A 60 3.94 13.00 -5.75
C VAL A 60 2.54 13.50 -6.10
N ARG A 61 2.38 14.82 -6.20
CA ARG A 61 1.10 15.37 -6.65
C ARG A 61 0.81 14.94 -8.09
N TYR A 62 -0.42 14.51 -8.32
CA TYR A 62 -0.90 14.12 -9.64
C TYR A 62 -0.71 15.23 -10.68
N ASN A 63 -0.21 14.84 -11.84
CA ASN A 63 -0.03 15.70 -13.00
C ASN A 63 -0.28 14.88 -14.27
N PRO A 64 -1.36 15.17 -15.04
CA PRO A 64 -1.72 14.39 -16.22
C PRO A 64 -0.60 14.27 -17.24
N ALA A 65 0.19 15.32 -17.49
CA ALA A 65 1.27 15.32 -18.47
C ALA A 65 2.43 14.36 -18.09
N LYS A 66 2.63 14.11 -16.79
CA LYS A 66 3.68 13.18 -16.30
C LYS A 66 3.18 11.76 -16.17
N THR A 67 1.88 11.58 -15.95
CA THR A 67 1.28 10.28 -15.63
C THR A 67 1.34 9.34 -16.83
N GLY A 68 0.97 9.76 -18.04
CA GLY A 68 1.04 8.93 -19.24
C GLY A 68 2.45 8.42 -19.53
N ARG A 69 3.47 9.30 -19.46
CA ARG A 69 4.88 8.89 -19.61
C ARG A 69 5.31 7.86 -18.56
N TYR A 70 4.87 8.07 -17.31
CA TYR A 70 5.17 7.16 -16.21
C TYR A 70 4.57 5.77 -16.42
N PHE A 71 3.27 5.69 -16.76
CA PHE A 71 2.62 4.41 -17.01
C PHE A 71 3.18 3.69 -18.25
N ALA A 72 3.57 4.44 -19.29
CA ALA A 72 4.28 3.85 -20.43
C ALA A 72 5.63 3.23 -20.00
N ALA A 73 6.41 3.93 -19.17
CA ALA A 73 7.65 3.40 -18.60
C ALA A 73 7.37 2.17 -17.71
N LEU A 74 6.34 2.23 -16.86
CA LEU A 74 5.93 1.13 -15.98
C LEU A 74 5.61 -0.14 -16.78
N ARG A 75 4.80 -0.05 -17.84
CA ARG A 75 4.50 -1.18 -18.73
C ARG A 75 5.73 -1.71 -19.44
N ARG A 76 6.68 -0.83 -19.80
CA ARG A 76 7.96 -1.27 -20.38
C ARG A 76 8.82 -2.01 -19.37
N GLU A 77 8.88 -1.58 -18.11
CA GLU A 77 9.60 -2.30 -17.05
C GLU A 77 8.99 -3.69 -16.81
N ILE A 78 7.67 -3.83 -16.79
CA ILE A 78 6.97 -5.12 -16.68
C ILE A 78 7.39 -6.06 -17.82
N ARG A 79 7.47 -5.55 -19.07
CA ARG A 79 7.95 -6.35 -20.21
C ARG A 79 9.41 -6.77 -20.05
N LEU A 80 10.29 -5.88 -19.56
CA LEU A 80 11.69 -6.22 -19.27
C LEU A 80 11.81 -7.38 -18.28
N TYR A 81 11.02 -7.40 -17.21
CA TYR A 81 10.97 -8.53 -16.30
C TYR A 81 10.46 -9.81 -16.99
N HIS A 82 9.41 -9.72 -17.77
CA HIS A 82 8.89 -10.86 -18.53
C HIS A 82 9.93 -11.44 -19.50
N GLU A 83 10.65 -10.60 -20.24
CA GLU A 83 11.73 -10.98 -21.18
C GLU A 83 12.92 -11.64 -20.44
N LYS A 84 13.15 -11.28 -19.17
CA LYS A 84 14.13 -11.92 -18.29
C LYS A 84 13.64 -13.24 -17.67
N GLY A 85 12.45 -13.71 -18.04
CA GLY A 85 11.89 -14.99 -17.61
C GLY A 85 10.97 -14.92 -16.39
N PHE A 86 10.73 -13.75 -15.81
CA PHE A 86 9.78 -13.62 -14.69
C PHE A 86 8.35 -13.92 -15.12
N ARG A 87 7.62 -14.58 -14.23
CA ARG A 87 6.18 -14.81 -14.34
C ARG A 87 5.52 -14.41 -13.04
N PHE A 88 4.32 -13.85 -13.12
CA PHE A 88 3.62 -13.31 -11.96
C PHE A 88 2.34 -14.11 -11.68
N SER A 89 2.17 -14.53 -10.44
CA SER A 89 0.99 -15.24 -9.96
C SER A 89 -0.07 -14.31 -9.42
N ASP A 90 0.35 -13.22 -8.79
CA ASP A 90 -0.52 -12.29 -8.09
C ASP A 90 0.00 -10.87 -8.29
N VAL A 91 -0.90 -9.88 -8.31
CA VAL A 91 -0.57 -8.47 -8.54
C VAL A 91 -1.13 -7.61 -7.42
N TYR A 92 -0.31 -6.76 -6.86
CA TYR A 92 -0.74 -5.69 -5.96
C TYR A 92 -0.36 -4.34 -6.55
N VAL A 93 -1.34 -3.45 -6.74
CA VAL A 93 -1.11 -2.08 -7.23
C VAL A 93 -1.39 -1.11 -6.12
N GLY A 94 -0.35 -0.43 -5.66
CA GLY A 94 -0.44 0.49 -4.52
C GLY A 94 0.45 1.71 -4.66
N GLY A 95 0.65 2.39 -3.52
CA GLY A 95 1.59 3.50 -3.37
C GLY A 95 0.94 4.85 -3.07
N GLY A 96 0.51 5.58 -4.08
CA GLY A 96 -0.23 6.83 -3.97
C GLY A 96 -1.73 6.61 -4.10
N THR A 97 -2.25 6.76 -5.30
CA THR A 97 -3.63 6.48 -5.67
C THR A 97 -3.63 5.84 -7.07
N PRO A 98 -3.52 4.52 -7.17
CA PRO A 98 -3.46 3.83 -8.46
C PRO A 98 -4.58 4.18 -9.43
N THR A 99 -5.77 4.41 -8.91
CA THR A 99 -6.99 4.73 -9.67
C THR A 99 -7.07 6.18 -10.16
N VAL A 100 -6.03 6.98 -9.95
CA VAL A 100 -5.98 8.39 -10.40
C VAL A 100 -6.10 8.53 -11.93
N ASN A 101 -5.80 7.46 -12.67
CA ASN A 101 -5.99 7.37 -14.11
C ASN A 101 -6.45 5.95 -14.46
N ALA A 102 -7.75 5.79 -14.63
CA ALA A 102 -8.39 4.48 -14.84
C ALA A 102 -7.89 3.78 -16.12
N ASP A 103 -7.80 4.50 -17.23
CA ASP A 103 -7.42 3.92 -18.52
C ASP A 103 -5.98 3.38 -18.49
N GLU A 104 -5.06 4.14 -17.91
CA GLU A 104 -3.65 3.73 -17.78
C GLU A 104 -3.48 2.54 -16.82
N LEU A 105 -4.25 2.51 -15.74
CA LEU A 105 -4.25 1.38 -14.81
C LEU A 105 -4.78 0.12 -15.49
N ILE A 106 -5.93 0.20 -16.16
CA ILE A 106 -6.54 -0.93 -16.88
C ILE A 106 -5.58 -1.48 -17.94
N ALA A 107 -5.02 -0.62 -18.79
CA ALA A 107 -4.03 -1.03 -19.79
C ALA A 107 -2.81 -1.73 -19.19
N THR A 108 -2.42 -1.34 -17.96
CA THR A 108 -1.31 -1.98 -17.25
C THR A 108 -1.71 -3.37 -16.72
N LEU A 109 -2.90 -3.52 -16.15
CA LEU A 109 -3.42 -4.79 -15.67
C LEU A 109 -3.63 -5.80 -16.83
N GLU A 110 -4.20 -5.35 -17.93
CA GLU A 110 -4.38 -6.16 -19.15
C GLU A 110 -3.03 -6.66 -19.69
N LEU A 111 -2.02 -5.79 -19.72
CA LEU A 111 -0.67 -6.18 -20.09
C LEU A 111 -0.14 -7.29 -19.18
N VAL A 112 -0.18 -7.12 -17.86
CA VAL A 112 0.35 -8.12 -16.92
C VAL A 112 -0.35 -9.46 -17.12
N ARG A 113 -1.68 -9.47 -17.26
CA ARG A 113 -2.47 -10.69 -17.48
C ARG A 113 -2.19 -11.35 -18.83
N SER A 114 -1.83 -10.57 -19.85
CA SER A 114 -1.41 -11.14 -21.15
C SER A 114 -0.04 -11.82 -21.11
N LEU A 115 0.81 -11.44 -20.15
CA LEU A 115 2.18 -11.93 -20.00
C LEU A 115 2.33 -13.04 -18.94
N SER A 116 1.39 -13.16 -18.01
CA SER A 116 1.52 -14.05 -16.84
C SER A 116 0.16 -14.62 -16.41
N PRO A 117 0.14 -15.84 -15.82
CA PRO A 117 -1.10 -16.48 -15.34
C PRO A 117 -1.54 -15.90 -13.99
N VAL A 118 -1.95 -14.62 -13.96
CA VAL A 118 -2.35 -13.91 -12.75
C VAL A 118 -3.66 -14.47 -12.19
N ARG A 119 -3.67 -14.85 -10.91
CA ARG A 119 -4.82 -15.40 -10.17
C ARG A 119 -5.59 -14.34 -9.42
N ALA A 120 -4.88 -13.40 -8.77
CA ALA A 120 -5.48 -12.36 -7.97
C ALA A 120 -4.84 -10.99 -8.26
N VAL A 121 -5.69 -9.96 -8.27
CA VAL A 121 -5.27 -8.57 -8.45
C VAL A 121 -5.89 -7.74 -7.34
N SER A 122 -5.04 -7.10 -6.52
CA SER A 122 -5.44 -6.13 -5.51
C SER A 122 -5.06 -4.72 -5.94
N ILE A 123 -5.97 -3.76 -5.81
CA ILE A 123 -5.68 -2.35 -6.08
C ILE A 123 -6.08 -1.47 -4.91
N GLU A 124 -5.28 -0.43 -4.64
CA GLU A 124 -5.60 0.62 -3.68
C GLU A 124 -6.35 1.78 -4.35
N THR A 125 -7.24 2.42 -3.59
CA THR A 125 -7.99 3.58 -4.04
C THR A 125 -8.34 4.52 -2.87
N ASN A 126 -9.02 5.62 -3.19
CA ASN A 126 -9.60 6.55 -2.23
C ASN A 126 -11.11 6.69 -2.43
N PRO A 127 -11.87 7.16 -1.42
CA PRO A 127 -13.34 7.22 -1.48
C PRO A 127 -13.92 8.04 -2.64
N ASN A 128 -13.19 9.04 -3.15
CA ASN A 128 -13.65 9.84 -4.29
C ASN A 128 -13.57 9.12 -5.65
N HIS A 129 -12.89 7.96 -5.69
CA HIS A 129 -12.78 7.12 -6.89
C HIS A 129 -13.69 5.88 -6.83
N LEU A 130 -14.67 5.87 -5.94
CA LEU A 130 -15.67 4.80 -5.84
C LEU A 130 -16.84 5.07 -6.80
N ASP A 131 -16.52 5.24 -8.09
CA ASP A 131 -17.52 5.28 -9.14
C ASP A 131 -17.86 3.85 -9.61
N PRO A 132 -19.13 3.42 -9.58
CA PRO A 132 -19.51 2.05 -9.91
C PRO A 132 -19.14 1.63 -11.35
N ASP A 133 -19.12 2.56 -12.32
CA ASP A 133 -18.79 2.23 -13.70
C ASP A 133 -17.29 1.99 -13.86
N ASP A 134 -16.45 2.83 -13.29
CA ASP A 134 -14.99 2.61 -13.26
C ASP A 134 -14.64 1.34 -12.48
N LEU A 135 -15.33 1.07 -11.36
CA LEU A 135 -15.08 -0.14 -10.58
C LEU A 135 -15.46 -1.41 -11.34
N ARG A 136 -16.53 -1.40 -12.15
CA ARG A 136 -16.84 -2.53 -13.04
C ARG A 136 -15.75 -2.74 -14.10
N ARG A 137 -15.20 -1.68 -14.67
CA ARG A 137 -14.07 -1.75 -15.61
C ARG A 137 -12.83 -2.38 -14.95
N TYR A 138 -12.51 -2.03 -13.69
CA TYR A 138 -11.41 -2.68 -12.97
C TYR A 138 -11.70 -4.17 -12.70
N ARG A 139 -12.93 -4.53 -12.31
CA ARG A 139 -13.33 -5.92 -12.14
C ARG A 139 -13.16 -6.71 -13.46
N ASP A 140 -13.59 -6.16 -14.57
CA ASP A 140 -13.49 -6.78 -15.88
C ASP A 140 -12.01 -6.89 -16.34
N ALA A 141 -11.15 -5.96 -15.93
CA ALA A 141 -9.69 -6.06 -16.05
C ALA A 141 -9.05 -7.09 -15.11
N GLY A 142 -9.85 -7.75 -14.24
CA GLY A 142 -9.44 -8.88 -13.40
C GLY A 142 -9.10 -8.51 -11.95
N VAL A 143 -9.48 -7.33 -11.48
CA VAL A 143 -9.35 -6.97 -10.07
C VAL A 143 -10.26 -7.84 -9.22
N THR A 144 -9.68 -8.45 -8.17
CA THR A 144 -10.39 -9.32 -7.22
C THR A 144 -10.52 -8.69 -5.84
N ARG A 145 -9.66 -7.72 -5.50
CA ARG A 145 -9.68 -7.01 -4.21
C ARG A 145 -9.52 -5.50 -4.43
N LEU A 146 -10.43 -4.73 -3.83
CA LEU A 146 -10.34 -3.27 -3.77
C LEU A 146 -10.04 -2.85 -2.33
N SER A 147 -8.94 -2.11 -2.11
CA SER A 147 -8.58 -1.51 -0.82
C SER A 147 -8.87 -0.02 -0.83
N VAL A 148 -9.73 0.44 0.06
CA VAL A 148 -10.16 1.84 0.12
C VAL A 148 -9.56 2.52 1.33
N GLY A 149 -8.68 3.49 1.10
CA GLY A 149 -8.10 4.32 2.17
C GLY A 149 -9.14 5.28 2.74
N VAL A 150 -9.79 4.95 3.84
CA VAL A 150 -10.76 5.79 4.56
C VAL A 150 -10.10 6.53 5.71
N GLN A 151 -9.37 5.83 6.52
CA GLN A 151 -8.58 6.25 7.67
C GLN A 151 -9.39 6.50 8.94
N SER A 152 -10.56 7.16 8.88
CA SER A 152 -11.52 7.38 9.96
C SER A 152 -12.90 7.74 9.40
N PHE A 153 -13.94 7.55 10.18
CA PHE A 153 -15.30 8.08 9.92
C PHE A 153 -15.63 9.28 10.80
N ASP A 154 -14.64 9.94 11.41
CA ASP A 154 -14.82 11.20 12.12
C ASP A 154 -14.39 12.37 11.22
N ASP A 155 -15.31 13.29 10.95
CA ASP A 155 -15.08 14.43 10.04
C ASP A 155 -14.01 15.38 10.56
N GLY A 156 -13.83 15.52 11.88
CA GLY A 156 -12.78 16.32 12.48
C GLY A 156 -11.39 15.71 12.22
N LEU A 157 -11.25 14.39 12.37
CA LEU A 157 -10.02 13.68 12.03
C LEU A 157 -9.74 13.71 10.53
N LEU A 158 -10.78 13.54 9.68
CA LEU A 158 -10.64 13.67 8.22
C LEU A 158 -10.17 15.05 7.80
N ALA A 159 -10.69 16.12 8.43
CA ALA A 159 -10.26 17.50 8.18
C ALA A 159 -8.79 17.70 8.59
N GLY A 160 -8.38 17.21 9.77
CA GLY A 160 -6.99 17.26 10.23
C GLY A 160 -6.01 16.53 9.31
N MET A 161 -6.47 15.52 8.58
CA MET A 161 -5.70 14.75 7.61
C MET A 161 -5.70 15.34 6.19
N ASP A 162 -6.29 16.52 5.95
CA ASP A 162 -6.52 17.11 4.62
C ASP A 162 -7.36 16.19 3.70
N ARG A 163 -8.33 15.44 4.26
CA ARG A 163 -9.11 14.45 3.50
C ARG A 163 -10.57 14.83 3.30
N LEU A 164 -11.16 15.59 4.23
CA LEU A 164 -12.59 15.89 4.26
C LEU A 164 -13.10 16.51 2.96
N GLU A 165 -12.45 17.57 2.48
CA GLU A 165 -12.89 18.30 1.27
C GLU A 165 -12.78 17.45 0.01
N LYS A 166 -11.71 16.66 -0.13
CA LYS A 166 -11.43 15.90 -1.35
C LYS A 166 -12.16 14.58 -1.41
N TYR A 167 -12.20 13.87 -0.28
CA TYR A 167 -12.71 12.50 -0.27
C TYR A 167 -14.13 12.39 0.25
N GLY A 168 -14.65 13.43 0.88
CA GLY A 168 -16.01 13.52 1.41
C GLY A 168 -16.08 13.36 2.93
N SER A 169 -17.24 13.72 3.47
CA SER A 169 -17.57 13.48 4.88
C SER A 169 -17.78 12.00 5.15
N SER A 170 -17.83 11.63 6.42
CA SER A 170 -18.17 10.28 6.89
C SER A 170 -19.42 9.75 6.21
N GLU A 171 -20.48 10.54 6.13
CA GLU A 171 -21.74 10.16 5.49
C GLU A 171 -21.56 9.84 4.00
N VAL A 172 -20.84 10.71 3.26
CA VAL A 172 -20.53 10.52 1.83
C VAL A 172 -19.69 9.28 1.62
N ILE A 173 -18.65 9.06 2.43
CA ILE A 173 -17.79 7.89 2.36
C ILE A 173 -18.59 6.60 2.60
N ARG A 174 -19.43 6.59 3.63
CA ARG A 174 -20.32 5.44 3.96
C ARG A 174 -21.26 5.12 2.81
N SER A 175 -21.91 6.13 2.24
CA SER A 175 -22.81 5.97 1.10
C SER A 175 -22.09 5.38 -0.11
N ARG A 176 -20.89 5.87 -0.44
CA ARG A 176 -20.07 5.33 -1.54
C ARG A 176 -19.63 3.89 -1.30
N LEU A 177 -19.17 3.56 -0.08
CA LEU A 177 -18.80 2.19 0.27
C LEU A 177 -19.99 1.23 0.15
N ALA A 178 -21.15 1.62 0.64
CA ALA A 178 -22.38 0.82 0.53
C ALA A 178 -22.80 0.58 -0.92
N ALA A 179 -22.63 1.58 -1.80
CA ALA A 179 -23.01 1.49 -3.22
C ALA A 179 -22.11 0.55 -4.04
N VAL A 180 -20.90 0.23 -3.56
CA VAL A 180 -19.92 -0.57 -4.29
C VAL A 180 -19.70 -1.97 -3.69
N GLN A 181 -20.41 -2.32 -2.64
CA GLN A 181 -20.38 -3.67 -2.06
C GLN A 181 -20.75 -4.72 -3.11
N GLY A 182 -20.04 -5.86 -3.08
CA GLY A 182 -20.30 -6.98 -3.98
C GLY A 182 -19.80 -6.80 -5.43
N ILE A 183 -19.20 -5.66 -5.79
CA ILE A 183 -18.55 -5.48 -7.11
C ILE A 183 -17.31 -6.37 -7.21
N PHE A 184 -16.54 -6.49 -6.13
CA PHE A 184 -15.35 -7.32 -6.04
C PHE A 184 -15.56 -8.46 -5.03
N PRO A 185 -14.85 -9.59 -5.17
CA PRO A 185 -14.81 -10.64 -4.16
C PRO A 185 -14.38 -10.14 -2.77
N THR A 186 -13.52 -9.11 -2.70
CA THR A 186 -13.07 -8.50 -1.45
C THR A 186 -13.09 -6.98 -1.53
N LEU A 187 -13.88 -6.36 -0.67
CA LEU A 187 -13.82 -4.92 -0.38
C LEU A 187 -13.13 -4.74 0.98
N ASN A 188 -11.93 -4.17 0.96
CA ASN A 188 -11.16 -3.81 2.15
C ASN A 188 -11.28 -2.32 2.45
N VAL A 189 -11.37 -1.96 3.74
CA VAL A 189 -11.33 -0.59 4.23
C VAL A 189 -10.08 -0.40 5.08
N ASP A 190 -9.20 0.52 4.67
CA ASP A 190 -8.00 0.87 5.43
C ASP A 190 -8.32 1.98 6.43
N MET A 191 -8.01 1.72 7.69
CA MET A 191 -8.23 2.60 8.83
C MET A 191 -6.91 2.88 9.55
N ILE A 192 -6.83 4.04 10.19
CA ILE A 192 -5.70 4.41 11.05
C ILE A 192 -6.20 4.65 12.45
N PHE A 193 -5.53 4.05 13.44
CA PHE A 193 -5.79 4.35 14.84
C PHE A 193 -4.62 5.07 15.51
N ASN A 194 -4.89 5.67 16.66
CA ASN A 194 -3.97 6.53 17.40
C ASN A 194 -3.54 7.77 16.61
N LEU A 195 -4.48 8.36 15.87
CA LEU A 195 -4.32 9.67 15.24
C LEU A 195 -4.20 10.77 16.32
N PRO A 196 -3.50 11.88 16.04
CA PRO A 196 -3.52 13.05 16.92
C PRO A 196 -4.96 13.52 17.19
N GLY A 197 -5.30 13.68 18.48
CA GLY A 197 -6.65 14.07 18.92
C GLY A 197 -7.71 12.95 18.89
N GLN A 198 -7.40 11.77 18.36
CA GLN A 198 -8.34 10.66 18.37
C GLN A 198 -8.58 10.13 19.79
N THR A 199 -9.84 10.02 20.18
CA THR A 199 -10.28 9.43 21.44
C THR A 199 -10.74 7.98 21.26
N LEU A 200 -10.90 7.24 22.37
CA LEU A 200 -11.52 5.90 22.32
C LEU A 200 -12.97 5.96 21.80
N ALA A 201 -13.71 7.02 22.12
CA ALA A 201 -15.08 7.17 21.63
C ALA A 201 -15.14 7.36 20.09
N MET A 202 -14.20 8.10 19.49
CA MET A 202 -14.09 8.22 18.04
C MET A 202 -13.73 6.87 17.39
N LEU A 203 -12.81 6.10 17.99
CA LEU A 203 -12.50 4.75 17.54
C LEU A 203 -13.71 3.81 17.60
N GLU A 204 -14.49 3.87 18.69
CA GLU A 204 -15.73 3.10 18.81
C GLU A 204 -16.72 3.44 17.70
N HIS A 205 -16.87 4.71 17.39
CA HIS A 205 -17.71 5.16 16.27
C HIS A 205 -17.20 4.59 14.92
N ASP A 206 -15.89 4.61 14.68
CA ASP A 206 -15.30 4.02 13.47
C ASP A 206 -15.63 2.52 13.37
N LEU A 207 -15.52 1.78 14.49
CA LEU A 207 -15.84 0.36 14.58
C LEU A 207 -17.34 0.07 14.37
N ASP A 208 -18.22 0.88 14.95
CA ASP A 208 -19.69 0.77 14.76
C ASP A 208 -20.06 0.94 13.28
N VAL A 209 -19.46 1.92 12.61
CA VAL A 209 -19.69 2.14 11.18
C VAL A 209 -19.21 0.97 10.34
N LEU A 210 -18.02 0.43 10.60
CA LEU A 210 -17.48 -0.72 9.87
C LEU A 210 -18.34 -1.97 10.04
N GLN A 211 -18.81 -2.25 11.26
CA GLN A 211 -19.69 -3.37 11.54
C GLN A 211 -21.06 -3.21 10.87
N ALA A 212 -21.61 -1.99 10.84
CA ALA A 212 -22.86 -1.70 10.14
C ALA A 212 -22.72 -1.84 8.61
N LEU A 213 -21.59 -1.41 8.03
CA LEU A 213 -21.28 -1.56 6.61
C LEU A 213 -21.03 -3.02 6.23
N ARG A 214 -20.60 -3.88 7.16
CA ARG A 214 -20.31 -5.29 6.91
C ARG A 214 -19.34 -5.51 5.75
N VAL A 215 -18.28 -4.70 5.64
CA VAL A 215 -17.24 -4.87 4.63
C VAL A 215 -16.53 -6.22 4.76
N ASP A 216 -15.96 -6.75 3.68
CA ASP A 216 -15.35 -8.09 3.67
C ASP A 216 -14.06 -8.14 4.48
N GLN A 217 -13.31 -7.04 4.49
CA GLN A 217 -12.01 -6.96 5.13
C GLN A 217 -11.77 -5.55 5.68
N VAL A 218 -11.06 -5.47 6.79
CA VAL A 218 -10.66 -4.22 7.44
C VAL A 218 -9.18 -4.28 7.79
N SER A 219 -8.41 -3.27 7.37
CA SER A 219 -7.02 -3.09 7.81
C SER A 219 -6.95 -1.91 8.77
N PHE A 220 -6.51 -2.15 10.01
CA PHE A 220 -6.33 -1.12 11.03
C PHE A 220 -4.83 -0.93 11.35
N TYR A 221 -4.22 0.11 10.81
CA TYR A 221 -2.83 0.41 11.08
C TYR A 221 -2.67 1.42 12.22
N PRO A 222 -1.72 1.23 13.15
CA PRO A 222 -1.34 2.34 14.03
C PRO A 222 -0.76 3.46 13.19
N LEU A 223 -0.98 4.72 13.61
CA LEU A 223 -0.29 5.83 12.94
C LEU A 223 1.24 5.61 13.00
N MET A 224 1.83 5.37 11.85
CA MET A 224 3.27 5.20 11.65
C MET A 224 3.81 6.36 10.82
N THR A 225 4.68 7.17 11.42
CA THR A 225 5.22 8.35 10.76
C THR A 225 6.71 8.15 10.47
N ALA A 226 7.07 8.22 9.20
CA ALA A 226 8.48 8.24 8.82
C ALA A 226 9.18 9.49 9.38
N PRO A 227 10.47 9.42 9.75
CA PRO A 227 11.21 10.58 10.26
C PRO A 227 11.12 11.82 9.35
N THR A 228 11.10 11.60 8.04
CA THR A 228 10.99 12.66 7.02
C THR A 228 9.63 13.35 6.96
N ALA A 229 8.54 12.66 7.34
CA ALA A 229 7.18 13.19 7.35
C ALA A 229 6.77 13.75 8.73
N ARG A 230 7.48 13.34 9.79
CA ARG A 230 7.12 13.59 11.18
C ARG A 230 6.90 15.06 11.50
N HIS A 231 7.85 15.92 11.18
CA HIS A 231 7.75 17.35 11.49
C HIS A 231 6.55 18.02 10.80
N LYS A 232 6.29 17.67 9.54
CA LYS A 232 5.13 18.20 8.81
C LYS A 232 3.82 17.72 9.43
N MET A 233 3.74 16.45 9.78
CA MET A 233 2.57 15.85 10.43
C MET A 233 2.31 16.48 11.79
N GLU A 234 3.33 16.57 12.66
CA GLU A 234 3.21 17.18 14.01
C GLU A 234 2.75 18.64 13.93
N LYS A 235 3.22 19.38 12.92
CA LYS A 235 2.81 20.78 12.71
C LYS A 235 1.35 20.92 12.26
N SER A 236 0.85 19.98 11.42
CA SER A 236 -0.51 20.06 10.85
C SER A 236 -1.57 19.36 11.71
N MET A 237 -1.23 18.25 12.33
CA MET A 237 -2.18 17.39 13.04
C MET A 237 -1.95 17.35 14.57
N GLY A 238 -0.77 17.76 15.04
CA GLY A 238 -0.36 17.60 16.44
C GLY A 238 0.32 16.25 16.70
N LEU A 239 0.41 15.92 17.98
CA LEU A 239 1.04 14.67 18.46
C LEU A 239 -0.04 13.64 18.84
N SER A 240 0.19 12.39 18.49
CA SER A 240 -0.58 11.27 19.01
C SER A 240 -0.18 10.96 20.46
N ASP A 241 -1.14 10.51 21.28
CA ASP A 241 -0.86 10.02 22.63
C ASP A 241 -0.37 8.56 22.57
N PRO A 242 0.91 8.28 22.87
CA PRO A 242 1.42 6.91 22.83
C PRO A 242 0.76 5.99 23.89
N LYS A 243 0.14 6.54 24.92
CA LYS A 243 -0.57 5.77 25.96
C LYS A 243 -1.88 5.18 25.45
N LEU A 244 -2.50 5.78 24.43
CA LEU A 244 -3.74 5.30 23.83
C LEU A 244 -3.52 4.18 22.81
N ARG A 245 -2.32 4.00 22.30
CA ARG A 245 -2.03 3.05 21.21
C ARG A 245 -2.42 1.61 21.59
N HIS A 246 -2.01 1.14 22.76
CA HIS A 246 -2.30 -0.22 23.20
C HIS A 246 -3.79 -0.41 23.56
N PRO A 247 -4.43 0.45 24.38
CA PRO A 247 -5.86 0.37 24.62
C PRO A 247 -6.73 0.42 23.37
N MET A 248 -6.37 1.24 22.37
CA MET A 248 -7.08 1.29 21.10
C MET A 248 -6.96 -0.04 20.33
N TYR A 249 -5.76 -0.62 20.28
CA TYR A 249 -5.56 -1.90 19.59
C TYR A 249 -6.30 -3.05 20.30
N GLU A 250 -6.25 -3.13 21.63
CA GLU A 250 -7.06 -4.08 22.39
C GLU A 250 -8.55 -3.94 22.08
N ARG A 251 -9.03 -2.70 21.94
CA ARG A 251 -10.42 -2.44 21.63
C ARG A 251 -10.80 -2.89 20.21
N ILE A 252 -9.92 -2.66 19.23
CA ILE A 252 -10.10 -3.18 17.87
C ILE A 252 -10.22 -4.71 17.88
N LEU A 253 -9.31 -5.40 18.57
CA LEU A 253 -9.38 -6.85 18.69
C LEU A 253 -10.68 -7.33 19.34
N GLN A 254 -11.11 -6.72 20.46
CA GLN A 254 -12.35 -7.08 21.16
C GLN A 254 -13.58 -6.92 20.28
N ARG A 255 -13.62 -5.88 19.42
CA ARG A 255 -14.78 -5.56 18.59
C ARG A 255 -14.81 -6.35 17.28
N LEU A 256 -13.66 -6.62 16.67
CA LEU A 256 -13.61 -7.29 15.36
C LEU A 256 -13.52 -8.81 15.48
N LEU A 257 -12.75 -9.35 16.45
CA LEU A 257 -12.64 -10.81 16.62
C LEU A 257 -13.98 -11.41 17.06
N GLY A 258 -14.46 -12.37 16.29
CA GLY A 258 -15.79 -12.98 16.45
C GLY A 258 -16.63 -12.85 15.17
N GLU A 259 -16.65 -11.68 14.54
CA GLU A 259 -17.23 -11.49 13.20
C GLU A 259 -16.16 -11.57 12.10
N TYR A 260 -14.95 -11.15 12.41
CA TYR A 260 -13.76 -11.21 11.55
C TYR A 260 -12.72 -12.14 12.18
N GLN A 261 -11.85 -12.69 11.33
CA GLN A 261 -10.65 -13.43 11.72
C GLN A 261 -9.42 -12.57 11.43
N ALA A 262 -8.43 -12.58 12.33
CA ALA A 262 -7.16 -11.91 12.06
C ALA A 262 -6.41 -12.64 10.93
N SER A 263 -6.22 -11.98 9.81
CA SER A 263 -5.39 -12.45 8.70
C SER A 263 -3.93 -12.06 8.93
N SER A 264 -3.68 -10.91 9.56
CA SER A 264 -2.38 -10.47 10.06
C SER A 264 -2.52 -9.68 11.35
N ALA A 265 -1.43 -9.08 11.84
CA ALA A 265 -1.48 -8.21 13.01
C ALA A 265 -2.41 -6.99 12.84
N TRP A 266 -2.65 -6.57 11.60
CA TRP A 266 -3.41 -5.34 11.29
C TRP A 266 -4.61 -5.56 10.40
N CYS A 267 -4.81 -6.75 9.85
CA CYS A 267 -5.87 -7.07 8.92
C CYS A 267 -6.84 -8.10 9.48
N PHE A 268 -8.13 -7.85 9.27
CA PHE A 268 -9.24 -8.63 9.78
C PHE A 268 -10.19 -8.95 8.63
N SER A 269 -10.39 -10.24 8.32
CA SER A 269 -11.19 -10.71 7.19
C SER A 269 -12.39 -11.52 7.68
N ARG A 270 -13.55 -11.37 7.01
CA ARG A 270 -14.76 -12.15 7.34
C ARG A 270 -14.67 -13.58 6.84
N ASN A 271 -13.99 -13.80 5.72
CA ASN A 271 -13.85 -15.11 5.11
C ASN A 271 -12.39 -15.57 5.16
N GLN A 272 -12.19 -16.89 5.33
CA GLN A 272 -10.85 -17.49 5.23
C GLN A 272 -10.33 -17.41 3.79
N GLY A 273 -9.02 -17.25 3.64
CA GLY A 273 -8.37 -17.23 2.32
C GLY A 273 -8.46 -15.90 1.57
N MET A 274 -8.99 -14.84 2.19
CA MET A 274 -8.86 -13.50 1.63
C MET A 274 -7.40 -13.05 1.70
N PHE A 275 -6.88 -12.56 0.56
CA PHE A 275 -5.55 -11.98 0.48
C PHE A 275 -5.44 -10.82 1.47
N ASP A 276 -4.42 -10.87 2.31
CA ASP A 276 -4.12 -9.80 3.25
C ASP A 276 -3.15 -8.81 2.62
N GLU A 277 -1.93 -8.79 3.06
CA GLU A 277 -0.90 -7.93 2.51
C GLU A 277 -0.05 -8.69 1.48
N TYR A 278 0.41 -7.97 0.48
CA TYR A 278 1.10 -8.49 -0.70
C TYR A 278 2.45 -9.18 -0.43
N ILE A 279 2.96 -9.14 0.81
CA ILE A 279 4.33 -9.62 1.10
C ILE A 279 4.35 -10.91 1.94
N ILE A 280 3.24 -11.31 2.54
CA ILE A 280 3.26 -12.31 3.63
C ILE A 280 3.35 -13.76 3.13
N ASP A 281 2.77 -14.07 1.96
CA ASP A 281 2.63 -15.44 1.51
C ASP A 281 3.66 -15.90 0.47
N GLN A 282 4.56 -15.01 0.02
CA GLN A 282 5.49 -15.34 -1.06
C GLN A 282 6.94 -15.06 -0.69
N ASN A 283 7.81 -16.04 -0.97
CA ASN A 283 9.25 -15.94 -0.70
C ASN A 283 9.95 -14.89 -1.59
N ASP A 284 9.45 -14.67 -2.81
CA ASP A 284 9.99 -13.70 -3.76
C ASP A 284 8.88 -12.77 -4.25
N TYR A 285 9.17 -11.47 -4.33
CA TYR A 285 8.30 -10.50 -4.96
C TYR A 285 9.12 -9.45 -5.73
N VAL A 286 8.56 -9.00 -6.84
CA VAL A 286 9.12 -7.93 -7.69
C VAL A 286 8.31 -6.66 -7.53
N GLY A 287 8.99 -5.56 -7.22
CA GLY A 287 8.41 -4.23 -7.25
C GLY A 287 8.84 -3.46 -8.49
N VAL A 288 7.88 -2.93 -9.23
CA VAL A 288 8.10 -2.06 -10.39
C VAL A 288 7.56 -0.66 -10.13
N GLY A 289 8.13 0.32 -10.81
CA GLY A 289 7.77 1.73 -10.61
C GLY A 289 8.74 2.46 -9.68
N SER A 290 8.70 3.81 -9.71
CA SER A 290 9.56 4.67 -8.90
C SER A 290 9.29 4.48 -7.41
N GLY A 291 10.31 4.16 -6.62
CA GLY A 291 10.21 3.95 -5.17
C GLY A 291 9.72 2.57 -4.75
N ALA A 292 9.61 1.62 -5.69
CA ALA A 292 9.26 0.25 -5.37
C ALA A 292 10.44 -0.52 -4.78
N PHE A 293 10.11 -1.53 -3.95
CA PHE A 293 11.05 -2.49 -3.41
C PHE A 293 10.76 -3.88 -3.97
N SER A 294 11.81 -4.69 -4.10
CA SER A 294 11.71 -6.11 -4.44
C SER A 294 12.51 -6.92 -3.42
N TYR A 295 12.08 -8.17 -3.22
CA TYR A 295 12.89 -9.20 -2.56
C TYR A 295 12.92 -10.42 -3.48
N VAL A 296 14.08 -10.75 -4.01
CA VAL A 296 14.25 -11.86 -4.95
C VAL A 296 15.59 -12.54 -4.70
N GLY A 297 15.58 -13.85 -4.61
CA GLY A 297 16.81 -14.65 -4.51
C GLY A 297 17.70 -14.28 -3.32
N GLY A 298 17.13 -13.94 -2.17
CA GLY A 298 17.87 -13.55 -0.97
C GLY A 298 18.49 -12.17 -1.02
N ALA A 299 17.96 -11.25 -1.83
CA ALA A 299 18.42 -9.85 -1.86
C ALA A 299 17.24 -8.88 -1.99
N TYR A 300 17.36 -7.76 -1.31
CA TYR A 300 16.49 -6.61 -1.51
C TYR A 300 17.00 -5.72 -2.64
N TYR A 301 16.07 -5.18 -3.40
CA TYR A 301 16.33 -4.19 -4.45
C TYR A 301 15.39 -3.02 -4.25
N SER A 302 15.85 -1.81 -4.62
CA SER A 302 15.01 -0.62 -4.61
C SER A 302 15.18 0.14 -5.92
N THR A 303 14.06 0.55 -6.50
CA THR A 303 14.06 1.43 -7.66
C THR A 303 14.30 2.88 -7.22
N THR A 304 14.70 3.73 -8.15
CA THR A 304 14.90 5.16 -7.87
C THR A 304 13.60 5.84 -7.43
N PHE A 305 13.71 6.73 -6.45
CA PHE A 305 12.60 7.57 -5.97
C PHE A 305 12.34 8.80 -6.85
N SER A 306 13.14 9.03 -7.89
CA SER A 306 12.94 10.13 -8.84
C SER A 306 12.15 9.66 -10.06
N LEU A 307 10.93 10.17 -10.28
CA LEU A 307 10.11 9.83 -11.45
C LEU A 307 10.85 10.08 -12.76
N ASN A 308 11.52 11.22 -12.88
CA ASN A 308 12.24 11.56 -14.11
C ASN A 308 13.43 10.63 -14.35
N HIS A 309 14.16 10.25 -13.30
CA HIS A 309 15.26 9.31 -13.39
C HIS A 309 14.74 7.92 -13.76
N TYR A 310 13.67 7.48 -13.10
CA TYR A 310 12.98 6.23 -13.40
C TYR A 310 12.61 6.13 -14.89
N CYS A 311 11.86 7.11 -15.41
CA CYS A 311 11.43 7.10 -16.80
C CYS A 311 12.63 7.06 -17.77
N ARG A 312 13.68 7.87 -17.53
CA ARG A 312 14.88 7.88 -18.39
C ARG A 312 15.60 6.53 -18.40
N ARG A 313 15.75 5.86 -17.24
CA ARG A 313 16.38 4.53 -17.16
C ARG A 313 15.59 3.51 -17.99
N ILE A 314 14.27 3.47 -17.79
CA ILE A 314 13.40 2.54 -18.52
C ILE A 314 13.39 2.84 -20.05
N GLU A 315 13.35 4.10 -20.44
CA GLU A 315 13.44 4.54 -21.85
C GLU A 315 14.78 4.13 -22.47
N GLY A 316 15.86 4.12 -21.69
CA GLY A 316 17.19 3.63 -22.08
C GLY A 316 17.33 2.10 -22.04
N GLY A 317 16.26 1.33 -21.78
CA GLY A 317 16.29 -0.15 -21.72
C GLY A 317 16.90 -0.72 -20.44
N GLN A 318 17.07 0.10 -19.42
CA GLN A 318 17.56 -0.32 -18.10
C GLN A 318 16.38 -0.59 -17.16
N SER A 319 16.61 -1.33 -16.05
CA SER A 319 15.60 -1.43 -14.97
C SER A 319 15.54 -0.14 -14.14
N GLY A 320 14.46 0.04 -13.39
CA GLY A 320 14.32 1.12 -12.41
C GLY A 320 15.22 0.98 -11.19
N ILE A 321 15.84 -0.18 -10.97
CA ILE A 321 16.66 -0.49 -9.79
C ILE A 321 17.90 0.40 -9.75
N THR A 322 18.15 0.99 -8.57
CA THR A 322 19.35 1.80 -8.30
C THR A 322 20.04 1.40 -7.00
N LYS A 323 19.45 0.50 -6.22
CA LYS A 323 20.02 0.06 -4.95
C LYS A 323 19.79 -1.42 -4.76
N ARG A 324 20.79 -2.08 -4.17
CA ARG A 324 20.75 -3.51 -3.83
C ARG A 324 21.25 -3.73 -2.42
N ARG A 325 20.70 -4.77 -1.77
CA ARG A 325 21.18 -5.29 -0.50
C ARG A 325 21.04 -6.81 -0.46
N PRO A 326 22.14 -7.58 -0.49
CA PRO A 326 22.09 -9.01 -0.19
C PRO A 326 21.68 -9.24 1.28
N VAL A 327 20.86 -10.25 1.53
CA VAL A 327 20.52 -10.71 2.87
C VAL A 327 21.56 -11.78 3.27
N GLY A 328 22.27 -11.57 4.38
CA GLY A 328 23.24 -12.54 4.87
C GLY A 328 22.58 -13.72 5.56
N ILE A 329 23.28 -14.86 5.61
CA ILE A 329 22.81 -16.11 6.26
C ILE A 329 22.52 -15.91 7.79
N ARG A 330 22.86 -14.77 8.37
CA ARG A 330 22.65 -14.44 9.79
C ARG A 330 21.45 -13.50 10.04
N GLU A 331 20.70 -13.17 9.02
CA GLU A 331 19.47 -12.37 9.07
C GLU A 331 18.27 -13.26 8.72
#